data_cb42c752d0d1179705c5cb7d8d9a8550
#
_entry.id   cb42c752d0d1179705c5cb7d8d9a8550
#
_cell.length_a   1.000
_cell.length_b   1.000
_cell.length_c   1.000
_cell.angle_alpha   90.00
_cell.angle_beta   90.00
_cell.angle_gamma   90.00
#
_symmetry.space_group_name_H-M   'P 1'
#
loop_
_entity.id
_entity.type
_entity.pdbx_description
1 polymer ?
#
loop_
_entity_poly.entity_id
_entity_poly.type
_entity_poly.pdbx_seq_one_letter_code
_entity_poly.pdbx_strand_id
1 'polypeptide(L)'
;MAQAQPAFPDLFPPQVDTTFRILSIDDDPIDRMRIRTLCRKAGVGDDVDEAHNITEMRALLDEGGYDIVFIDYHLGLETGREALDVLLKHEDQVNAIPIMVTSVTDHQVAIDAMRAGCSDYLVKEEMSVETLRKSIVSSLERRILLSAVSEMRMAQTHMKRMVERFSSTCGPEMRAVLGAMLRQIADLKEETAQTELGGTLTAASAGCSALLEFLDDLDTALHAARPMGPRLFSV
;
A
#
# COMPACT_ATOMS: atom_id res chain seq x y z
N MET A 1 -37.62 -6.04 -24.70
CA MET A 1 -36.67 -6.80 -23.87
C MET A 1 -35.77 -5.79 -23.21
N ALA A 2 -36.04 -5.44 -21.96
CA ALA A 2 -35.19 -4.50 -21.19
C ALA A 2 -33.97 -5.26 -20.66
N GLN A 3 -32.79 -4.82 -21.07
CA GLN A 3 -31.54 -5.35 -20.52
C GLN A 3 -31.40 -4.83 -19.07
N ALA A 4 -31.39 -5.76 -18.12
CA ALA A 4 -31.09 -5.47 -16.72
C ALA A 4 -29.64 -5.00 -16.66
N GLN A 5 -29.40 -3.76 -16.19
CA GLN A 5 -28.10 -3.28 -15.78
C GLN A 5 -27.62 -4.13 -14.61
N PRO A 6 -26.34 -4.53 -14.57
CA PRO A 6 -25.79 -5.21 -13.40
C PRO A 6 -25.86 -4.26 -12.21
N ALA A 7 -26.63 -4.63 -11.18
CA ALA A 7 -26.61 -3.96 -9.90
C ALA A 7 -25.21 -4.14 -9.31
N PHE A 8 -24.48 -3.03 -9.14
CA PHE A 8 -23.27 -3.03 -8.33
C PHE A 8 -23.67 -3.43 -6.90
N PRO A 9 -22.98 -4.39 -6.28
CA PRO A 9 -23.24 -4.69 -4.87
C PRO A 9 -23.06 -3.40 -4.07
N ASP A 10 -24.01 -3.13 -3.16
CA ASP A 10 -23.92 -2.02 -2.21
C ASP A 10 -22.62 -2.20 -1.40
N LEU A 11 -21.56 -1.53 -1.83
CA LEU A 11 -20.26 -1.52 -1.15
C LEU A 11 -20.33 -0.76 0.18
N PHE A 12 -21.38 -0.01 0.36
CA PHE A 12 -21.70 0.64 1.63
C PHE A 12 -22.91 -0.10 2.24
N PRO A 13 -22.70 -0.92 3.30
CA PRO A 13 -23.82 -1.42 4.05
C PRO A 13 -24.64 -0.23 4.55
N PRO A 14 -25.98 -0.29 4.49
CA PRO A 14 -26.83 0.76 5.02
C PRO A 14 -26.59 0.82 6.53
N GLN A 15 -25.95 1.91 7.01
CA GLN A 15 -25.62 2.22 8.42
C GLN A 15 -24.17 1.93 8.86
N VAL A 16 -23.19 2.33 8.08
CA VAL A 16 -21.93 2.78 8.68
C VAL A 16 -21.98 4.31 8.58
N ASP A 17 -22.09 5.01 9.71
CA ASP A 17 -21.89 6.46 9.83
C ASP A 17 -20.40 6.79 9.56
N THR A 18 -19.91 6.46 8.39
CA THR A 18 -18.62 6.92 7.89
C THR A 18 -18.86 8.22 7.15
N THR A 19 -18.97 9.29 7.91
CA THR A 19 -18.86 10.64 7.34
C THR A 19 -17.41 10.87 6.97
N PHE A 20 -17.11 10.90 5.66
CA PHE A 20 -15.80 11.32 5.18
C PHE A 20 -15.59 12.80 5.47
N ARG A 21 -14.39 13.16 5.91
CA ARG A 21 -13.98 14.55 5.99
C ARG A 21 -13.51 15.01 4.61
N ILE A 22 -14.26 15.95 4.03
CA ILE A 22 -14.11 16.33 2.63
C ILE A 22 -13.68 17.80 2.55
N LEU A 23 -12.68 18.08 1.70
CA LEU A 23 -12.27 19.44 1.33
C LEU A 23 -12.55 19.66 -0.16
N SER A 24 -13.07 20.85 -0.50
CA SER A 24 -13.22 21.29 -1.89
C SER A 24 -12.45 22.59 -2.09
N ILE A 25 -11.48 22.61 -3.00
CA ILE A 25 -10.78 23.82 -3.42
C ILE A 25 -11.19 24.21 -4.84
N ASP A 26 -11.77 25.37 -4.98
CA ASP A 26 -12.26 25.97 -6.23
C ASP A 26 -12.42 27.48 -6.02
N ASP A 27 -12.05 28.33 -6.95
CA ASP A 27 -12.24 29.78 -6.85
C ASP A 27 -13.70 30.18 -7.10
N ASP A 28 -14.50 29.38 -7.82
CA ASP A 28 -15.93 29.63 -8.05
C ASP A 28 -16.80 29.10 -6.89
N PRO A 29 -17.55 29.96 -6.18
CA PRO A 29 -18.46 29.54 -5.11
C PRO A 29 -19.60 28.64 -5.61
N ILE A 30 -19.99 28.75 -6.89
CA ILE A 30 -21.05 27.92 -7.46
C ILE A 30 -20.59 26.48 -7.58
N ASP A 31 -19.37 26.27 -8.03
CA ASP A 31 -18.80 24.92 -8.19
C ASP A 31 -18.54 24.27 -6.83
N ARG A 32 -18.07 25.01 -5.81
CA ARG A 32 -17.97 24.50 -4.43
C ARG A 32 -19.35 24.07 -3.89
N MET A 33 -20.39 24.91 -4.05
CA MET A 33 -21.74 24.56 -3.63
C MET A 33 -22.27 23.33 -4.39
N ARG A 34 -21.91 23.18 -5.66
CA ARG A 34 -22.27 22.01 -6.47
C ARG A 34 -21.64 20.73 -5.91
N ILE A 35 -20.33 20.74 -5.63
CA ILE A 35 -19.62 19.61 -5.01
C ILE A 35 -20.27 19.22 -3.69
N ARG A 36 -20.50 20.17 -2.77
CA ARG A 36 -21.18 19.94 -1.49
C ARG A 36 -22.54 19.28 -1.69
N THR A 37 -23.33 19.80 -2.64
CA THR A 37 -24.67 19.25 -2.93
C THR A 37 -24.59 17.83 -3.46
N LEU A 38 -23.62 17.52 -4.32
CA LEU A 38 -23.42 16.19 -4.87
C LEU A 38 -22.94 15.20 -3.79
N CYS A 39 -22.00 15.60 -2.93
CA CYS A 39 -21.51 14.78 -1.81
C CYS A 39 -22.66 14.38 -0.87
N ARG A 40 -23.50 15.34 -0.48
CA ARG A 40 -24.68 15.09 0.34
C ARG A 40 -25.66 14.11 -0.34
N LYS A 41 -25.97 14.33 -1.61
CA LYS A 41 -26.87 13.45 -2.38
C LYS A 41 -26.27 12.07 -2.60
N ALA A 42 -24.96 11.96 -2.70
CA ALA A 42 -24.24 10.70 -2.81
C ALA A 42 -24.16 9.95 -1.47
N GLY A 43 -24.48 10.60 -0.34
CA GLY A 43 -24.40 10.02 1.00
C GLY A 43 -22.96 9.77 1.47
N VAL A 44 -22.00 10.57 0.98
CA VAL A 44 -20.57 10.43 1.33
C VAL A 44 -20.12 11.43 2.39
N GLY A 45 -20.87 12.52 2.61
CA GLY A 45 -20.62 13.52 3.65
C GLY A 45 -21.56 14.71 3.48
N ASP A 46 -22.03 15.24 4.61
CA ASP A 46 -22.90 16.43 4.64
C ASP A 46 -22.10 17.72 4.82
N ASP A 47 -20.92 17.60 5.44
CA ASP A 47 -20.03 18.71 5.73
C ASP A 47 -18.80 18.65 4.81
N VAL A 48 -18.65 19.70 3.98
CA VAL A 48 -17.55 19.85 3.04
C VAL A 48 -16.88 21.18 3.37
N ASP A 49 -15.66 21.12 3.85
CA ASP A 49 -14.83 22.30 4.04
C ASP A 49 -14.47 22.92 2.69
N GLU A 50 -14.43 24.25 2.61
CA GLU A 50 -14.23 24.98 1.35
C GLU A 50 -13.01 25.87 1.43
N ALA A 51 -12.18 25.84 0.38
CA ALA A 51 -11.07 26.75 0.17
C ALA A 51 -11.22 27.47 -1.19
N HIS A 52 -10.88 28.75 -1.24
CA HIS A 52 -10.94 29.55 -2.47
C HIS A 52 -9.61 29.62 -3.22
N ASN A 53 -8.51 29.25 -2.54
CA ASN A 53 -7.14 29.32 -3.03
C ASN A 53 -6.24 28.39 -2.22
N ILE A 54 -4.99 28.24 -2.67
CA ILE A 54 -4.01 27.37 -2.02
C ILE A 54 -3.65 27.83 -0.60
N THR A 55 -3.71 29.11 -0.31
CA THR A 55 -3.40 29.65 1.03
C THR A 55 -4.45 29.21 2.06
N GLU A 56 -5.72 29.31 1.73
CA GLU A 56 -6.81 28.82 2.58
C GLU A 56 -6.79 27.30 2.70
N MET A 57 -6.54 26.61 1.58
CA MET A 57 -6.36 25.15 1.58
C MET A 57 -5.26 24.73 2.58
N ARG A 58 -4.10 25.40 2.59
CA ARG A 58 -3.02 25.09 3.55
C ARG A 58 -3.47 25.24 5.00
N ALA A 59 -4.16 26.32 5.32
CA ALA A 59 -4.66 26.55 6.66
C ALA A 59 -5.60 25.41 7.12
N LEU A 60 -6.51 24.98 6.24
CA LEU A 60 -7.42 23.88 6.53
C LEU A 60 -6.69 22.51 6.65
N LEU A 61 -5.67 22.28 5.83
CA LEU A 61 -4.85 21.05 5.93
C LEU A 61 -4.07 20.99 7.26
N ASP A 62 -3.62 22.13 7.77
CA ASP A 62 -2.93 22.23 9.06
C ASP A 62 -3.87 21.98 10.27
N GLU A 63 -5.18 22.19 10.10
CA GLU A 63 -6.19 21.95 11.16
C GLU A 63 -6.57 20.48 11.32
N GLY A 64 -6.31 19.62 10.30
CA GLY A 64 -6.55 18.19 10.41
C GLY A 64 -6.59 17.44 9.08
N GLY A 65 -6.65 16.11 9.16
CA GLY A 65 -6.65 15.23 8.01
C GLY A 65 -7.98 15.21 7.25
N TYR A 66 -7.90 15.11 5.92
CA TYR A 66 -9.03 14.90 5.03
C TYR A 66 -8.98 13.50 4.39
N ASP A 67 -10.15 12.91 4.16
CA ASP A 67 -10.28 11.64 3.45
C ASP A 67 -10.32 11.86 1.93
N ILE A 68 -11.05 12.92 1.49
CA ILE A 68 -11.26 13.24 0.08
C ILE A 68 -11.00 14.73 -0.12
N VAL A 69 -10.23 15.08 -1.15
CA VAL A 69 -9.96 16.46 -1.54
C VAL A 69 -10.32 16.64 -3.01
N PHE A 70 -11.37 17.42 -3.29
CA PHE A 70 -11.71 17.85 -4.64
C PHE A 70 -10.92 19.10 -4.98
N ILE A 71 -10.21 19.07 -6.11
CA ILE A 71 -9.29 20.14 -6.53
C ILE A 71 -9.70 20.62 -7.92
N ASP A 72 -10.15 21.87 -8.05
CA ASP A 72 -10.31 22.45 -9.38
C ASP A 72 -8.94 22.62 -10.05
N TYR A 73 -8.91 22.36 -11.33
CA TYR A 73 -7.70 22.54 -12.13
C TYR A 73 -7.33 24.02 -12.31
N HIS A 74 -8.32 24.91 -12.42
CA HIS A 74 -8.14 26.36 -12.56
C HIS A 74 -8.51 27.07 -11.27
N LEU A 75 -7.53 27.65 -10.59
CA LEU A 75 -7.69 28.37 -9.32
C LEU A 75 -7.30 29.85 -9.47
N GLY A 76 -7.92 30.52 -10.42
CA GLY A 76 -7.63 31.93 -10.70
C GLY A 76 -6.20 32.12 -11.22
N LEU A 77 -5.29 32.63 -10.36
CA LEU A 77 -3.87 32.82 -10.69
C LEU A 77 -3.01 31.56 -10.41
N GLU A 78 -3.52 30.63 -9.62
CA GLU A 78 -2.87 29.37 -9.23
C GLU A 78 -3.46 28.22 -10.06
N THR A 79 -2.85 27.05 -9.96
CA THR A 79 -3.31 25.86 -10.68
C THR A 79 -3.64 24.73 -9.72
N GLY A 80 -4.59 23.88 -10.09
CA GLY A 80 -4.89 22.67 -9.33
C GLY A 80 -3.69 21.71 -9.22
N ARG A 81 -2.74 21.80 -10.16
CA ARG A 81 -1.47 21.08 -10.06
C ARG A 81 -0.65 21.52 -8.86
N GLU A 82 -0.56 22.82 -8.62
CA GLU A 82 0.14 23.38 -7.46
C GLU A 82 -0.58 23.00 -6.16
N ALA A 83 -1.91 23.04 -6.15
CA ALA A 83 -2.72 22.59 -5.02
C ALA A 83 -2.49 21.08 -4.72
N LEU A 84 -2.46 20.24 -5.75
CA LEU A 84 -2.16 18.82 -5.63
C LEU A 84 -0.76 18.59 -5.05
N ASP A 85 0.24 19.32 -5.52
CA ASP A 85 1.62 19.24 -5.02
C ASP A 85 1.70 19.65 -3.52
N VAL A 86 0.90 20.61 -3.08
CA VAL A 86 0.79 21.00 -1.67
C VAL A 86 0.20 19.86 -0.84
N LEU A 87 -0.92 19.28 -1.29
CA LEU A 87 -1.58 18.17 -0.61
C LEU A 87 -0.66 16.96 -0.45
N LEU A 88 -0.01 16.55 -1.53
CA LEU A 88 0.83 15.36 -1.54
C LEU A 88 2.12 15.49 -0.71
N LYS A 89 2.58 16.71 -0.43
CA LYS A 89 3.75 16.99 0.41
C LYS A 89 3.40 17.18 1.89
N HIS A 90 2.12 17.27 2.22
CA HIS A 90 1.68 17.49 3.59
C HIS A 90 1.72 16.18 4.39
N GLU A 91 2.45 16.18 5.51
CA GLU A 91 2.73 14.95 6.30
C GLU A 91 1.46 14.30 6.86
N ASP A 92 0.48 15.09 7.27
CA ASP A 92 -0.78 14.61 7.87
C ASP A 92 -1.83 14.19 6.82
N GLN A 93 -1.58 14.44 5.53
CA GLN A 93 -2.51 14.17 4.43
C GLN A 93 -2.16 12.93 3.60
N VAL A 94 -1.27 12.08 4.10
CA VAL A 94 -0.81 10.87 3.39
C VAL A 94 -1.98 9.96 2.95
N ASN A 95 -3.08 10.04 3.68
CA ASN A 95 -4.28 9.26 3.42
C ASN A 95 -5.35 9.97 2.59
N ALA A 96 -5.20 11.22 2.27
CA ALA A 96 -6.15 11.95 1.46
C ALA A 96 -6.26 11.39 0.03
N ILE A 97 -7.46 11.38 -0.51
CA ILE A 97 -7.75 10.97 -1.89
C ILE A 97 -7.98 12.23 -2.71
N PRO A 98 -6.99 12.69 -3.51
CA PRO A 98 -7.17 13.83 -4.39
C PRO A 98 -7.97 13.44 -5.63
N ILE A 99 -9.04 14.16 -5.91
CA ILE A 99 -9.86 14.06 -7.11
C ILE A 99 -9.82 15.40 -7.83
N MET A 100 -9.27 15.42 -9.05
CA MET A 100 -9.22 16.63 -9.85
C MET A 100 -10.59 16.87 -10.48
N VAL A 101 -11.06 18.12 -10.40
CA VAL A 101 -12.31 18.55 -11.03
C VAL A 101 -12.00 19.68 -12.00
N THR A 102 -12.54 19.67 -13.20
CA THR A 102 -12.21 20.71 -14.21
C THR A 102 -13.29 20.86 -15.27
N SER A 103 -13.41 22.03 -15.84
CA SER A 103 -14.21 22.28 -17.04
C SER A 103 -13.50 21.88 -18.35
N VAL A 104 -12.22 21.51 -18.28
CA VAL A 104 -11.45 21.18 -19.48
C VAL A 104 -11.60 19.70 -19.81
N THR A 105 -12.06 19.42 -21.03
CA THR A 105 -12.16 18.06 -21.60
C THR A 105 -10.86 17.57 -22.26
N ASP A 106 -9.74 18.26 -22.04
CA ASP A 106 -8.46 17.90 -22.60
C ASP A 106 -7.89 16.65 -21.91
N HIS A 107 -7.80 15.57 -22.68
CA HIS A 107 -7.24 14.31 -22.21
C HIS A 107 -5.80 14.43 -21.70
N GLN A 108 -5.02 15.40 -22.22
CA GLN A 108 -3.64 15.59 -21.76
C GLN A 108 -3.60 16.10 -20.32
N VAL A 109 -4.49 17.02 -19.95
CA VAL A 109 -4.63 17.53 -18.57
C VAL A 109 -4.99 16.41 -17.61
N ALA A 110 -5.92 15.53 -18.00
CA ALA A 110 -6.28 14.36 -17.19
C ALA A 110 -5.09 13.41 -16.97
N ILE A 111 -4.34 13.10 -18.03
CA ILE A 111 -3.15 12.24 -17.97
C ILE A 111 -2.10 12.86 -17.06
N ASP A 112 -1.85 14.16 -17.17
CA ASP A 112 -0.84 14.85 -16.38
C ASP A 112 -1.24 14.95 -14.90
N ALA A 113 -2.52 15.14 -14.58
CA ALA A 113 -3.06 15.09 -13.22
C ALA A 113 -2.87 13.68 -12.59
N MET A 114 -3.22 12.63 -13.32
CA MET A 114 -3.05 11.25 -12.87
C MET A 114 -1.58 10.90 -12.64
N ARG A 115 -0.67 11.32 -13.54
CA ARG A 115 0.78 11.14 -13.37
C ARG A 115 1.33 11.92 -12.17
N ALA A 116 0.71 13.02 -11.84
CA ALA A 116 1.08 13.84 -10.69
C ALA A 116 0.67 13.24 -9.34
N GLY A 117 -0.14 12.17 -9.33
CA GLY A 117 -0.60 11.48 -8.12
C GLY A 117 -2.06 11.74 -7.78
N CYS A 118 -2.84 12.36 -8.67
CA CYS A 118 -4.28 12.45 -8.55
C CYS A 118 -4.90 11.04 -8.60
N SER A 119 -5.91 10.78 -7.77
CA SER A 119 -6.58 9.48 -7.71
C SER A 119 -7.60 9.31 -8.82
N ASP A 120 -8.28 10.39 -9.20
CA ASP A 120 -9.25 10.40 -10.29
C ASP A 120 -9.45 11.82 -10.84
N TYR A 121 -10.20 11.91 -11.94
CA TYR A 121 -10.44 13.14 -12.68
C TYR A 121 -11.92 13.22 -13.10
N LEU A 122 -12.57 14.33 -12.77
CA LEU A 122 -13.98 14.58 -13.07
C LEU A 122 -14.14 15.84 -13.95
N VAL A 123 -14.93 15.73 -15.00
CA VAL A 123 -15.30 16.86 -15.83
C VAL A 123 -16.53 17.55 -15.22
N LYS A 124 -16.46 18.86 -14.98
CA LYS A 124 -17.54 19.64 -14.32
C LYS A 124 -18.88 19.47 -15.04
N GLU A 125 -18.92 19.48 -16.37
CA GLU A 125 -20.13 19.33 -17.18
C GLU A 125 -20.78 17.96 -17.03
N GLU A 126 -19.98 16.92 -16.78
CA GLU A 126 -20.44 15.53 -16.65
C GLU A 126 -20.69 15.11 -15.21
N MET A 127 -20.46 16.00 -14.25
CA MET A 127 -20.63 15.70 -12.83
C MET A 127 -22.09 15.43 -12.47
N SER A 128 -22.33 14.24 -11.95
CA SER A 128 -23.58 13.77 -11.39
C SER A 128 -23.32 13.05 -10.07
N VAL A 129 -24.36 12.73 -9.33
CA VAL A 129 -24.27 11.91 -8.11
C VAL A 129 -23.63 10.57 -8.41
N GLU A 130 -23.93 9.97 -9.56
CA GLU A 130 -23.43 8.67 -9.98
C GLU A 130 -21.94 8.73 -10.34
N THR A 131 -21.51 9.70 -11.17
CA THR A 131 -20.10 9.85 -11.56
C THR A 131 -19.22 10.19 -10.37
N LEU A 132 -19.68 11.06 -9.46
CA LEU A 132 -18.96 11.40 -8.24
C LEU A 132 -18.83 10.18 -7.32
N ARG A 133 -19.91 9.45 -7.08
CA ARG A 133 -19.87 8.22 -6.26
C ARG A 133 -18.93 7.17 -6.86
N LYS A 134 -18.98 6.94 -8.16
CA LYS A 134 -18.10 6.01 -8.86
C LYS A 134 -16.63 6.40 -8.70
N SER A 135 -16.31 7.67 -8.87
CA SER A 135 -14.96 8.20 -8.70
C SER A 135 -14.43 7.95 -7.28
N ILE A 136 -15.23 8.28 -6.26
CA ILE A 136 -14.85 8.06 -4.86
C ILE A 136 -14.64 6.57 -4.58
N VAL A 137 -15.58 5.70 -4.96
CA VAL A 137 -15.49 4.25 -4.71
C VAL A 137 -14.25 3.66 -5.38
N SER A 138 -14.02 3.94 -6.65
CA SER A 138 -12.86 3.40 -7.38
C SER A 138 -11.54 3.91 -6.80
N SER A 139 -11.50 5.14 -6.33
CA SER A 139 -10.31 5.73 -5.68
C SER A 139 -10.04 5.07 -4.31
N LEU A 140 -11.08 4.83 -3.51
CA LEU A 140 -10.98 4.09 -2.24
C LEU A 140 -10.51 2.65 -2.45
N GLU A 141 -11.11 1.92 -3.39
CA GLU A 141 -10.71 0.55 -3.72
C GLU A 141 -9.25 0.46 -4.13
N ARG A 142 -8.81 1.36 -5.02
CA ARG A 142 -7.40 1.44 -5.44
C ARG A 142 -6.47 1.70 -4.25
N ARG A 143 -6.86 2.59 -3.34
CA ARG A 143 -6.08 2.89 -2.16
C ARG A 143 -5.96 1.70 -1.21
N ILE A 144 -7.08 1.01 -0.93
CA ILE A 144 -7.09 -0.19 -0.08
C ILE A 144 -6.17 -1.27 -0.69
N LEU A 145 -6.23 -1.48 -2.00
CA LEU A 145 -5.35 -2.44 -2.68
C LEU A 145 -3.87 -2.05 -2.57
N LEU A 146 -3.54 -0.76 -2.76
CA LEU A 146 -2.16 -0.29 -2.66
C LEU A 146 -1.61 -0.39 -1.23
N SER A 147 -2.42 -0.07 -0.21
CA SER A 147 -2.01 -0.23 1.19
C SER A 147 -1.79 -1.70 1.56
N ALA A 148 -2.70 -2.60 1.16
CA ALA A 148 -2.55 -4.03 1.39
C ALA A 148 -1.28 -4.61 0.73
N VAL A 149 -0.97 -4.20 -0.51
CA VAL A 149 0.28 -4.59 -1.19
C VAL A 149 1.51 -4.04 -0.47
N SER A 150 1.44 -2.79 0.01
CA SER A 150 2.54 -2.17 0.78
C SER A 150 2.80 -2.91 2.09
N GLU A 151 1.75 -3.20 2.86
CA GLU A 151 1.85 -3.97 4.12
C GLU A 151 2.44 -5.36 3.89
N MET A 152 1.97 -6.06 2.85
CA MET A 152 2.50 -7.37 2.49
C MET A 152 4.00 -7.31 2.16
N ARG A 153 4.44 -6.30 1.40
CA ARG A 153 5.87 -6.09 1.08
C ARG A 153 6.69 -5.77 2.33
N MET A 154 6.17 -4.97 3.24
CA MET A 154 6.84 -4.65 4.51
C MET A 154 6.98 -5.89 5.39
N ALA A 155 5.91 -6.69 5.53
CA ALA A 155 5.94 -7.95 6.27
C ALA A 155 6.95 -8.94 5.66
N GLN A 156 6.97 -9.08 4.34
CA GLN A 156 7.94 -9.94 3.64
C GLN A 156 9.38 -9.47 3.86
N THR A 157 9.61 -8.16 3.80
CA THR A 157 10.96 -7.58 4.04
C THR A 157 11.39 -7.79 5.48
N HIS A 158 10.47 -7.63 6.43
CA HIS A 158 10.74 -7.88 7.85
C HIS A 158 11.08 -9.35 8.11
N MET A 159 10.28 -10.26 7.58
CA MET A 159 10.54 -11.71 7.67
C MET A 159 11.91 -12.06 7.10
N LYS A 160 12.23 -11.56 5.91
CA LYS A 160 13.54 -11.79 5.28
C LYS A 160 14.69 -11.31 6.17
N ARG A 161 14.60 -10.11 6.73
CA ARG A 161 15.64 -9.59 7.65
C ARG A 161 15.77 -10.41 8.92
N MET A 162 14.67 -10.94 9.47
CA MET A 162 14.72 -11.82 10.63
C MET A 162 15.46 -13.12 10.31
N VAL A 163 15.16 -13.74 9.18
CA VAL A 163 15.81 -14.99 8.75
C VAL A 163 17.29 -14.76 8.45
N GLU A 164 17.64 -13.66 7.77
CA GLU A 164 19.04 -13.28 7.52
C GLU A 164 19.83 -13.07 8.83
N ARG A 165 19.23 -12.39 9.81
CA ARG A 165 19.86 -12.23 11.15
C ARG A 165 20.04 -13.56 11.85
N PHE A 166 19.02 -14.42 11.83
CA PHE A 166 19.11 -15.76 12.43
C PHE A 166 20.25 -16.57 11.77
N SER A 167 20.27 -16.64 10.44
CA SER A 167 21.30 -17.36 9.71
C SER A 167 22.70 -16.82 9.99
N SER A 168 22.91 -15.50 9.99
CA SER A 168 24.22 -14.89 10.20
C SER A 168 24.72 -14.93 11.65
N THR A 169 23.82 -14.92 12.64
CA THR A 169 24.19 -14.88 14.07
C THR A 169 24.23 -16.26 14.69
N CYS A 170 23.16 -17.02 14.53
CA CYS A 170 23.03 -18.35 15.15
C CYS A 170 23.54 -19.49 14.28
N GLY A 171 23.52 -19.34 12.94
CA GLY A 171 23.90 -20.37 12.01
C GLY A 171 25.33 -20.89 12.22
N PRO A 172 26.35 -20.04 12.31
CA PRO A 172 27.75 -20.46 12.55
C PRO A 172 27.93 -21.19 13.88
N GLU A 173 27.29 -20.71 14.96
CA GLU A 173 27.37 -21.36 16.27
C GLU A 173 26.69 -22.73 16.28
N MET A 174 25.52 -22.84 15.66
CA MET A 174 24.81 -24.11 15.52
C MET A 174 25.62 -25.12 14.71
N ARG A 175 26.22 -24.71 13.58
CA ARG A 175 27.10 -25.57 12.79
C ARG A 175 28.32 -26.04 13.59
N ALA A 176 28.93 -25.18 14.38
CA ALA A 176 30.07 -25.53 15.23
C ALA A 176 29.68 -26.56 16.30
N VAL A 177 28.53 -26.38 16.96
CA VAL A 177 28.03 -27.33 17.96
C VAL A 177 27.68 -28.66 17.34
N LEU A 178 26.90 -28.65 16.24
CA LEU A 178 26.51 -29.87 15.54
C LEU A 178 27.74 -30.64 14.99
N GLY A 179 28.74 -29.93 14.45
CA GLY A 179 30.00 -30.52 14.00
C GLY A 179 30.81 -31.11 15.15
N ALA A 180 30.80 -30.51 16.34
CA ALA A 180 31.43 -31.08 17.53
C ALA A 180 30.71 -32.37 18.00
N MET A 181 29.36 -32.34 18.01
CA MET A 181 28.53 -33.48 18.36
C MET A 181 28.78 -34.67 17.39
N LEU A 182 28.84 -34.38 16.08
CA LEU A 182 29.10 -35.42 15.09
C LEU A 182 30.48 -36.08 15.29
N ARG A 183 31.52 -35.31 15.64
CA ARG A 183 32.85 -35.88 15.96
C ARG A 183 32.79 -36.79 17.20
N GLN A 184 32.16 -36.34 18.29
CA GLN A 184 31.99 -37.14 19.50
C GLN A 184 31.22 -38.42 19.25
N ILE A 185 30.16 -38.35 18.43
CA ILE A 185 29.39 -39.54 18.04
C ILE A 185 30.25 -40.50 17.21
N ALA A 186 31.12 -39.99 16.32
CA ALA A 186 31.99 -40.81 15.52
C ALA A 186 33.04 -41.58 16.39
N ASP A 187 33.64 -40.87 17.35
CA ASP A 187 34.59 -41.45 18.29
C ASP A 187 33.96 -42.55 19.14
N LEU A 188 32.74 -42.33 19.67
CA LEU A 188 31.99 -43.32 20.45
C LEU A 188 31.52 -44.51 19.61
N LYS A 189 31.24 -44.33 18.31
CA LYS A 189 30.89 -45.45 17.41
C LYS A 189 32.05 -46.43 17.16
N GLU A 190 33.29 -45.91 17.08
CA GLU A 190 34.46 -46.77 16.97
C GLU A 190 34.64 -47.67 18.19
N GLU A 191 34.31 -47.16 19.39
CA GLU A 191 34.42 -47.91 20.64
C GLU A 191 33.27 -48.89 20.89
N THR A 192 32.06 -48.65 20.33
CA THR A 192 30.83 -49.39 20.69
C THR A 192 30.14 -50.11 19.55
N ALA A 193 30.83 -50.37 18.44
CA ALA A 193 30.28 -50.93 17.18
C ALA A 193 29.48 -52.23 17.28
N GLN A 194 29.52 -52.95 18.43
CA GLN A 194 28.84 -54.24 18.64
C GLN A 194 27.76 -54.22 19.72
N THR A 195 27.28 -53.06 20.19
CA THR A 195 26.31 -52.94 21.26
C THR A 195 25.00 -52.26 20.77
N GLU A 196 23.88 -52.43 21.51
CA GLU A 196 22.62 -51.70 21.26
C GLU A 196 22.77 -50.19 21.20
N LEU A 197 23.83 -49.62 21.80
CA LEU A 197 24.18 -48.22 21.73
C LEU A 197 24.53 -47.77 20.32
N GLY A 198 25.05 -48.63 19.47
CA GLY A 198 25.42 -48.29 18.09
C GLY A 198 24.25 -47.83 17.22
N GLY A 199 23.04 -48.37 17.45
CA GLY A 199 21.82 -47.94 16.76
C GLY A 199 21.39 -46.52 17.15
N THR A 200 21.45 -46.21 18.44
CA THR A 200 21.08 -44.89 18.99
C THR A 200 22.04 -43.78 18.52
N LEU A 201 23.35 -44.09 18.50
CA LEU A 201 24.38 -43.19 18.00
C LEU A 201 24.23 -42.92 16.50
N THR A 202 23.78 -43.93 15.73
CA THR A 202 23.52 -43.78 14.31
C THR A 202 22.32 -42.84 14.05
N ALA A 203 21.24 -42.99 14.81
CA ALA A 203 20.09 -42.13 14.73
C ALA A 203 20.44 -40.67 15.14
N ALA A 204 21.23 -40.48 16.20
CA ALA A 204 21.70 -39.15 16.62
C ALA A 204 22.59 -38.49 15.57
N SER A 205 23.51 -39.26 14.95
CA SER A 205 24.34 -38.74 13.83
C SER A 205 23.50 -38.30 12.65
N ALA A 206 22.49 -39.09 12.26
CA ALA A 206 21.58 -38.73 11.17
C ALA A 206 20.79 -37.45 11.47
N GLY A 207 20.32 -37.26 12.72
CA GLY A 207 19.63 -36.08 13.14
C GLY A 207 20.53 -34.84 13.08
N CYS A 208 21.78 -34.91 13.53
CA CYS A 208 22.72 -33.79 13.41
C CYS A 208 23.04 -33.44 11.96
N SER A 209 23.20 -34.44 11.09
CA SER A 209 23.44 -34.24 9.65
C SER A 209 22.25 -33.55 8.97
N ALA A 210 21.02 -34.00 9.26
CA ALA A 210 19.81 -33.40 8.72
C ALA A 210 19.66 -31.92 9.15
N LEU A 211 20.03 -31.56 10.38
CA LEU A 211 20.04 -30.17 10.85
C LEU A 211 21.08 -29.31 10.13
N LEU A 212 22.26 -29.89 9.84
CA LEU A 212 23.30 -29.17 9.05
C LEU A 212 22.83 -28.92 7.62
N GLU A 213 22.25 -29.93 6.96
CA GLU A 213 21.66 -29.78 5.63
C GLU A 213 20.56 -28.67 5.62
N PHE A 214 19.68 -28.68 6.61
CA PHE A 214 18.66 -27.64 6.74
C PHE A 214 19.26 -26.21 6.88
N LEU A 215 20.33 -26.06 7.65
CA LEU A 215 21.03 -24.77 7.79
C LEU A 215 21.68 -24.34 6.47
N ASP A 216 22.22 -25.26 5.69
CA ASP A 216 22.85 -24.98 4.40
C ASP A 216 21.80 -24.65 3.32
N ASP A 217 20.66 -25.35 3.33
CA ASP A 217 19.52 -25.05 2.45
C ASP A 217 18.95 -23.65 2.76
N LEU A 218 18.83 -23.30 4.04
CA LEU A 218 18.38 -21.98 4.47
C LEU A 218 19.31 -20.88 3.95
N ASP A 219 20.62 -21.04 4.08
CA ASP A 219 21.61 -20.10 3.57
C ASP A 219 21.54 -19.97 2.05
N THR A 220 21.40 -21.09 1.35
CA THR A 220 21.26 -21.12 -0.10
C THR A 220 20.02 -20.39 -0.57
N ALA A 221 18.87 -20.64 0.08
CA ALA A 221 17.61 -19.96 -0.23
C ALA A 221 17.69 -18.44 0.00
N LEU A 222 18.35 -18.00 1.08
CA LEU A 222 18.58 -16.58 1.36
C LEU A 222 19.45 -15.89 0.32
N HIS A 223 20.47 -16.57 -0.17
CA HIS A 223 21.37 -16.03 -1.19
C HIS A 223 20.72 -16.00 -2.57
N ALA A 224 19.91 -17.01 -2.92
CA ALA A 224 19.14 -17.05 -4.16
C ALA A 224 18.05 -15.97 -4.23
N ALA A 225 17.49 -15.59 -3.09
CA ALA A 225 16.47 -14.55 -2.97
C ALA A 225 17.02 -13.10 -3.01
N ARG A 226 18.32 -12.88 -3.29
CA ARG A 226 18.85 -11.55 -3.57
C ARG A 226 18.25 -11.06 -4.87
N PRO A 227 17.52 -9.92 -4.89
CA PRO A 227 17.00 -9.36 -6.13
C PRO A 227 18.19 -9.05 -7.04
N MET A 228 18.19 -9.60 -8.25
CA MET A 228 19.00 -9.04 -9.31
C MET A 228 18.56 -7.58 -9.43
N GLY A 229 19.53 -6.65 -9.33
CA GLY A 229 19.26 -5.22 -9.41
C GLY A 229 18.41 -4.87 -10.63
N PRO A 230 17.69 -3.73 -10.62
CA PRO A 230 16.80 -3.36 -11.70
C PRO A 230 17.58 -3.43 -13.01
N ARG A 231 17.18 -4.33 -13.91
CA ARG A 231 17.59 -4.23 -15.29
C ARG A 231 16.95 -2.94 -15.82
N LEU A 232 17.74 -1.90 -15.86
CA LEU A 232 17.45 -0.70 -16.63
C LEU A 232 17.14 -1.17 -18.06
N PHE A 233 15.91 -1.04 -18.47
CA PHE A 233 15.55 -1.16 -19.88
C PHE A 233 16.28 -0.04 -20.61
N SER A 234 17.38 -0.39 -21.26
CA SER A 234 18.00 0.41 -22.28
C SER A 234 17.14 0.25 -23.54
N VAL A 235 16.37 1.27 -23.89
CA VAL A 235 16.00 1.62 -25.27
C VAL A 235 15.95 3.13 -25.35
#